data_72fb9d3b8404f8be7805b5100c94c082
#
_entry.id   72fb9d3b8404f8be7805b5100c94c082
#
_cell.length_a   1.000
_cell.length_b   1.000
_cell.length_c   1.000
_cell.angle_alpha   90.00
_cell.angle_beta   90.00
_cell.angle_gamma   90.00
#
_symmetry.space_group_name_H-M   'P 1'
#
loop_
_entity.id
_entity.type
_entity.pdbx_description
1 polymer ?
#
loop_
_entity_poly.entity_id
_entity_poly.type
_entity_poly.pdbx_seq_one_letter_code
_entity_poly.pdbx_strand_id
1 'polypeptide(L)'
;MFRFKQFEVDQGNCAMKINTDGVLLGGSTYYRAAKTILDIGTGTGVIALMLAQRHPEAQIDAVDIDEEAYRQAQYNFQQSPFFSRLRAFSCSFEDMKPTYTYDLIVSNPPFYTNSLHNPDERKRLAKHTDMLFFEKLLSFVSQHLAENGQFRCILPAVFADDEIALMLPRYGLFVQTEMCISSFGGESPIRKIWGIGKQAQSLRTESFAIYAEKGIYTVPYKEILKPYFLAF
;
A
#
# COMPACT_ATOMS: atom_id res chain seq x y z
N MET A 1 -8.78 -16.11 10.68
CA MET A 1 -9.73 -15.36 9.84
C MET A 1 -10.01 -14.02 10.47
N PHE A 2 -9.93 -12.93 9.69
CA PHE A 2 -10.26 -11.57 10.12
C PHE A 2 -11.52 -11.12 9.38
N ARG A 3 -12.51 -10.56 10.11
CA ARG A 3 -13.81 -10.18 9.56
C ARG A 3 -13.92 -8.68 9.36
N PHE A 4 -14.21 -8.29 8.14
CA PHE A 4 -14.62 -6.95 7.76
C PHE A 4 -16.15 -6.88 7.58
N LYS A 5 -16.72 -5.70 7.36
CA LYS A 5 -18.17 -5.54 7.18
C LYS A 5 -18.73 -6.25 5.94
N GLN A 6 -17.93 -6.33 4.86
CA GLN A 6 -18.39 -6.87 3.58
C GLN A 6 -17.61 -8.10 3.10
N PHE A 7 -16.50 -8.46 3.75
CA PHE A 7 -15.66 -9.59 3.36
C PHE A 7 -14.88 -10.13 4.56
N GLU A 8 -14.32 -11.30 4.41
CA GLU A 8 -13.43 -11.92 5.39
C GLU A 8 -12.07 -12.20 4.77
N VAL A 9 -11.01 -12.19 5.58
CA VAL A 9 -9.65 -12.48 5.14
C VAL A 9 -9.06 -13.60 6.01
N ASP A 10 -8.74 -14.72 5.37
CA ASP A 10 -7.92 -15.75 5.98
C ASP A 10 -6.45 -15.37 5.86
N GLN A 11 -5.68 -15.64 6.94
CA GLN A 11 -4.26 -15.27 7.06
C GLN A 11 -3.38 -16.48 7.40
N GLY A 12 -3.91 -17.69 7.23
CA GLY A 12 -3.30 -18.91 7.75
C GLY A 12 -1.88 -19.15 7.25
N ASN A 13 -1.66 -18.99 5.94
CA ASN A 13 -0.41 -19.35 5.27
C ASN A 13 0.42 -18.13 4.83
N CYS A 14 0.05 -16.92 5.20
CA CYS A 14 0.76 -15.73 4.79
C CYS A 14 1.77 -15.27 5.85
N ALA A 15 3.01 -15.04 5.46
CA ALA A 15 4.07 -14.55 6.36
C ALA A 15 3.73 -13.16 6.93
N MET A 16 3.15 -12.29 6.14
CA MET A 16 2.70 -10.97 6.57
C MET A 16 1.19 -10.99 6.82
N LYS A 17 0.81 -10.90 8.09
CA LYS A 17 -0.60 -10.77 8.50
C LYS A 17 -1.10 -9.34 8.28
N ILE A 18 -2.44 -9.18 8.32
CA ILE A 18 -3.08 -7.85 8.32
C ILE A 18 -2.47 -6.99 9.43
N ASN A 19 -2.01 -5.82 9.07
CA ASN A 19 -1.39 -4.86 9.95
C ASN A 19 -2.00 -3.46 9.76
N THR A 20 -1.65 -2.54 10.66
CA THR A 20 -2.14 -1.17 10.64
C THR A 20 -1.79 -0.43 9.34
N ASP A 21 -0.57 -0.64 8.82
CA ASP A 21 -0.10 0.02 7.61
C ASP A 21 -0.98 -0.36 6.39
N GLY A 22 -1.24 -1.66 6.20
CA GLY A 22 -2.06 -2.15 5.09
C GLY A 22 -3.50 -1.66 5.15
N VAL A 23 -4.15 -1.70 6.32
CA VAL A 23 -5.54 -1.23 6.43
C VAL A 23 -5.65 0.29 6.34
N LEU A 24 -4.66 1.05 6.79
CA LEU A 24 -4.63 2.51 6.60
C LEU A 24 -4.43 2.87 5.14
N LEU A 25 -3.52 2.20 4.44
CA LEU A 25 -3.34 2.39 3.00
C LEU A 25 -4.63 2.07 2.24
N GLY A 26 -5.22 0.87 2.45
CA GLY A 26 -6.47 0.48 1.79
C GLY A 26 -7.64 1.41 2.12
N GLY A 27 -7.79 1.78 3.41
CA GLY A 27 -8.89 2.62 3.89
C GLY A 27 -8.81 4.08 3.46
N SER A 28 -7.60 4.65 3.40
CA SER A 28 -7.38 6.04 2.99
C SER A 28 -7.28 6.21 1.47
N THR A 29 -7.13 5.11 0.71
CA THR A 29 -6.97 5.19 -0.74
C THR A 29 -8.34 5.32 -1.40
N TYR A 30 -8.55 6.47 -2.03
CA TYR A 30 -9.69 6.71 -2.89
C TYR A 30 -9.30 7.52 -4.12
N TYR A 31 -9.48 6.95 -5.29
CA TYR A 31 -9.28 7.62 -6.57
C TYR A 31 -10.52 7.44 -7.44
N ARG A 32 -11.35 8.47 -7.50
CA ARG A 32 -12.72 8.43 -8.04
C ARG A 32 -12.81 7.85 -9.47
N ALA A 33 -11.80 8.09 -10.28
CA ALA A 33 -11.79 7.68 -11.68
C ALA A 33 -11.17 6.30 -11.91
N ALA A 34 -10.71 5.60 -10.86
CA ALA A 34 -10.01 4.32 -11.02
C ALA A 34 -10.95 3.24 -11.58
N LYS A 35 -10.58 2.73 -12.75
CA LYS A 35 -11.18 1.55 -13.40
C LYS A 35 -10.21 0.38 -13.42
N THR A 36 -8.92 0.65 -13.37
CA THR A 36 -7.85 -0.35 -13.36
C THR A 36 -6.93 -0.09 -12.18
N ILE A 37 -6.80 -1.08 -11.30
CA ILE A 37 -6.02 -0.98 -10.05
C ILE A 37 -5.01 -2.12 -10.02
N LEU A 38 -3.79 -1.84 -9.53
CA LEU A 38 -2.77 -2.84 -9.24
C LEU A 38 -2.35 -2.76 -7.78
N ASP A 39 -2.39 -3.88 -7.07
CA ASP A 39 -1.85 -4.06 -5.72
C ASP A 39 -0.54 -4.85 -5.79
N ILE A 40 0.59 -4.19 -5.51
CA ILE A 40 1.94 -4.78 -5.58
C ILE A 40 2.37 -5.26 -4.19
N GLY A 41 2.72 -6.54 -4.08
CA GLY A 41 3.03 -7.19 -2.80
C GLY A 41 1.75 -7.41 -2.00
N THR A 42 0.75 -8.03 -2.62
CA THR A 42 -0.62 -8.10 -2.10
C THR A 42 -0.77 -8.91 -0.81
N GLY A 43 0.16 -9.82 -0.51
CA GLY A 43 0.13 -10.64 0.70
C GLY A 43 -1.17 -11.42 0.84
N THR A 44 -1.96 -11.14 1.86
CA THR A 44 -3.29 -11.75 2.08
C THR A 44 -4.36 -11.27 1.11
N GLY A 45 -4.09 -10.27 0.27
CA GLY A 45 -5.07 -9.63 -0.59
C GLY A 45 -5.94 -8.57 0.10
N VAL A 46 -5.63 -8.20 1.35
CA VAL A 46 -6.49 -7.30 2.13
C VAL A 46 -6.64 -5.93 1.51
N ILE A 47 -5.56 -5.33 0.97
CA ILE A 47 -5.61 -4.01 0.33
C ILE A 47 -6.47 -4.09 -0.93
N ALA A 48 -6.24 -5.09 -1.79
CA ALA A 48 -7.05 -5.31 -2.99
C ALA A 48 -8.54 -5.47 -2.68
N LEU A 49 -8.91 -6.22 -1.63
CA LEU A 49 -10.28 -6.39 -1.17
C LEU A 49 -10.91 -5.09 -0.66
N MET A 50 -10.16 -4.30 0.12
CA MET A 50 -10.62 -2.98 0.58
C MET A 50 -10.85 -2.04 -0.60
N LEU A 51 -9.97 -2.05 -1.61
CA LEU A 51 -10.11 -1.26 -2.83
C LEU A 51 -11.27 -1.75 -3.69
N ALA A 52 -11.52 -3.06 -3.77
CA ALA A 52 -12.67 -3.62 -4.48
C ALA A 52 -14.02 -3.16 -3.88
N GLN A 53 -14.09 -3.06 -2.55
CA GLN A 53 -15.24 -2.47 -1.87
C GLN A 53 -15.42 -0.98 -2.18
N ARG A 54 -14.31 -0.23 -2.25
CA ARG A 54 -14.30 1.23 -2.43
C ARG A 54 -14.54 1.68 -3.86
N HIS A 55 -14.13 0.84 -4.84
CA HIS A 55 -14.18 1.12 -6.27
C HIS A 55 -15.01 0.03 -6.97
N PRO A 56 -16.35 0.13 -6.94
CA PRO A 56 -17.24 -0.95 -7.40
C PRO A 56 -17.12 -1.24 -8.90
N GLU A 57 -16.64 -0.29 -9.71
CA GLU A 57 -16.47 -0.44 -11.16
C GLU A 57 -15.05 -0.88 -11.57
N ALA A 58 -14.10 -0.94 -10.62
CA ALA A 58 -12.71 -1.21 -10.93
C ALA A 58 -12.42 -2.71 -11.09
N GLN A 59 -11.57 -3.03 -12.09
CA GLN A 59 -10.86 -4.31 -12.17
C GLN A 59 -9.55 -4.19 -11.39
N ILE A 60 -9.23 -5.17 -10.58
CA ILE A 60 -8.07 -5.13 -9.69
C ILE A 60 -7.18 -6.33 -9.96
N ASP A 61 -5.94 -6.03 -10.33
CA ASP A 61 -4.85 -6.98 -10.38
C ASP A 61 -4.06 -6.91 -9.07
N ALA A 62 -3.66 -8.05 -8.56
CA ALA A 62 -2.87 -8.18 -7.35
C ALA A 62 -1.69 -9.12 -7.63
N VAL A 63 -0.49 -8.70 -7.31
CA VAL A 63 0.71 -9.49 -7.59
C VAL A 63 1.53 -9.70 -6.32
N ASP A 64 2.03 -10.92 -6.16
CA ASP A 64 3.01 -11.24 -5.13
C ASP A 64 4.04 -12.23 -5.70
N ILE A 65 5.30 -12.05 -5.31
CA ILE A 65 6.39 -12.95 -5.68
C ILE A 65 6.37 -14.24 -4.83
N ASP A 66 5.81 -14.16 -3.62
CA ASP A 66 5.62 -15.30 -2.75
C ASP A 66 4.40 -16.12 -3.18
N GLU A 67 4.63 -17.36 -3.57
CA GLU A 67 3.56 -18.25 -4.04
C GLU A 67 2.51 -18.57 -2.96
N GLU A 68 2.90 -18.62 -1.68
CA GLU A 68 1.97 -18.84 -0.58
C GLU A 68 1.07 -17.62 -0.36
N ALA A 69 1.65 -16.41 -0.44
CA ALA A 69 0.89 -15.16 -0.40
C ALA A 69 -0.09 -15.07 -1.58
N TYR A 70 0.35 -15.38 -2.79
CA TYR A 70 -0.51 -15.46 -3.97
C TYR A 70 -1.68 -16.43 -3.77
N ARG A 71 -1.42 -17.67 -3.31
CA ARG A 71 -2.47 -18.65 -3.05
C ARG A 71 -3.46 -18.17 -2.00
N GLN A 72 -2.95 -17.52 -0.96
CA GLN A 72 -3.78 -16.96 0.10
C GLN A 72 -4.67 -15.82 -0.42
N ALA A 73 -4.10 -14.88 -1.19
CA ALA A 73 -4.87 -13.82 -1.83
C ALA A 73 -5.94 -14.38 -2.78
N GLN A 74 -5.57 -15.33 -3.63
CA GLN A 74 -6.49 -15.98 -4.56
C GLN A 74 -7.67 -16.64 -3.83
N TYR A 75 -7.39 -17.37 -2.74
CA TYR A 75 -8.42 -17.97 -1.90
C TYR A 75 -9.36 -16.89 -1.32
N ASN A 76 -8.80 -15.84 -0.71
CA ASN A 76 -9.59 -14.76 -0.13
C ASN A 76 -10.45 -14.03 -1.18
N PHE A 77 -9.92 -13.83 -2.40
CA PHE A 77 -10.68 -13.24 -3.50
C PHE A 77 -11.87 -14.11 -3.89
N GLN A 78 -11.67 -15.42 -4.02
CA GLN A 78 -12.74 -16.36 -4.37
C GLN A 78 -13.86 -16.42 -3.32
N GLN A 79 -13.54 -16.20 -2.03
CA GLN A 79 -14.51 -16.16 -0.94
C GLN A 79 -15.21 -14.80 -0.79
N SER A 80 -14.75 -13.78 -1.52
CA SER A 80 -15.29 -12.43 -1.40
C SER A 80 -16.44 -12.16 -2.39
N PRO A 81 -17.35 -11.22 -2.09
CA PRO A 81 -18.38 -10.79 -3.04
C PRO A 81 -17.82 -10.06 -4.26
N PHE A 82 -16.50 -9.79 -4.28
CA PHE A 82 -15.82 -9.02 -5.32
C PHE A 82 -15.03 -9.89 -6.31
N PHE A 83 -15.10 -11.21 -6.21
CA PHE A 83 -14.23 -12.15 -6.90
C PHE A 83 -14.16 -11.95 -8.43
N SER A 84 -15.28 -11.55 -9.06
CA SER A 84 -15.34 -11.34 -10.52
C SER A 84 -14.48 -10.18 -11.03
N ARG A 85 -14.01 -9.32 -10.13
CA ARG A 85 -13.21 -8.13 -10.43
C ARG A 85 -11.77 -8.20 -9.89
N LEU A 86 -11.40 -9.30 -9.25
CA LEU A 86 -10.11 -9.50 -8.61
C LEU A 86 -9.33 -10.61 -9.32
N ARG A 87 -8.08 -10.36 -9.67
CA ARG A 87 -7.16 -11.33 -10.25
C ARG A 87 -5.85 -11.32 -9.47
N ALA A 88 -5.37 -12.49 -9.06
CA ALA A 88 -4.07 -12.64 -8.44
C ALA A 88 -3.05 -13.23 -9.42
N PHE A 89 -1.79 -12.82 -9.30
CA PHE A 89 -0.66 -13.27 -10.10
C PHE A 89 0.50 -13.67 -9.18
N SER A 90 1.09 -14.85 -9.44
CA SER A 90 2.29 -15.35 -8.76
C SER A 90 3.52 -15.04 -9.61
N CYS A 91 4.03 -13.83 -9.48
CA CYS A 91 5.26 -13.40 -10.17
C CYS A 91 5.83 -12.14 -9.50
N SER A 92 7.05 -11.76 -9.88
CA SER A 92 7.54 -10.41 -9.59
C SER A 92 6.71 -9.39 -10.37
N PHE A 93 6.44 -8.21 -9.77
CA PHE A 93 5.81 -7.11 -10.51
C PHE A 93 6.63 -6.70 -11.74
N GLU A 94 7.97 -6.88 -11.71
CA GLU A 94 8.87 -6.62 -12.83
C GLU A 94 8.60 -7.53 -14.05
N ASP A 95 8.07 -8.72 -13.82
CA ASP A 95 7.74 -9.70 -14.85
C ASP A 95 6.33 -9.51 -15.42
N MET A 96 5.52 -8.67 -14.78
CA MET A 96 4.20 -8.34 -15.31
C MET A 96 4.32 -7.59 -16.64
N LYS A 97 3.49 -7.98 -17.61
CA LYS A 97 3.39 -7.34 -18.92
C LYS A 97 1.95 -6.91 -19.19
N PRO A 98 1.43 -5.93 -18.43
CA PRO A 98 0.09 -5.45 -18.64
C PRO A 98 -0.04 -4.81 -20.02
N THR A 99 -1.16 -5.06 -20.70
CA THR A 99 -1.47 -4.47 -22.02
C THR A 99 -2.13 -3.10 -21.91
N TYR A 100 -2.31 -2.60 -20.70
CA TYR A 100 -2.90 -1.30 -20.37
C TYR A 100 -2.16 -0.66 -19.19
N THR A 101 -2.39 0.62 -18.98
CA THR A 101 -1.89 1.34 -17.80
C THR A 101 -2.91 1.28 -16.67
N TYR A 102 -2.43 1.41 -15.43
CA TYR A 102 -3.27 1.43 -14.24
C TYR A 102 -3.62 2.85 -13.84
N ASP A 103 -4.89 3.09 -13.52
CA ASP A 103 -5.35 4.36 -12.95
C ASP A 103 -4.86 4.54 -11.51
N LEU A 104 -4.75 3.42 -10.80
CA LEU A 104 -4.26 3.38 -9.42
C LEU A 104 -3.31 2.19 -9.23
N ILE A 105 -2.12 2.47 -8.73
CA ILE A 105 -1.19 1.45 -8.25
C ILE A 105 -1.06 1.63 -6.75
N VAL A 106 -1.07 0.56 -5.97
CA VAL A 106 -0.85 0.59 -4.53
C VAL A 106 0.25 -0.39 -4.12
N SER A 107 0.99 -0.05 -3.07
CA SER A 107 1.94 -0.97 -2.44
C SER A 107 2.14 -0.65 -0.97
N ASN A 108 2.19 -1.68 -0.15
CA ASN A 108 2.72 -1.66 1.21
C ASN A 108 4.01 -2.48 1.20
N PRO A 109 5.13 -1.92 0.74
CA PRO A 109 6.34 -2.67 0.51
C PRO A 109 6.98 -3.13 1.83
N PRO A 110 7.71 -4.26 1.83
CA PRO A 110 8.45 -4.69 3.01
C PRO A 110 9.59 -3.70 3.30
N PHE A 111 9.83 -3.42 4.59
CA PHE A 111 10.95 -2.62 5.08
C PHE A 111 11.85 -3.45 5.96
N TYR A 112 13.09 -3.67 5.55
CA TYR A 112 14.06 -4.49 6.29
C TYR A 112 14.90 -3.70 7.30
N THR A 113 14.64 -2.42 7.49
CA THR A 113 15.43 -1.52 8.34
C THR A 113 15.45 -1.86 9.84
N ASN A 114 14.66 -2.85 10.31
CA ASN A 114 14.50 -3.17 11.74
C ASN A 114 14.89 -4.59 12.16
N SER A 115 15.77 -5.30 11.45
CA SER A 115 16.26 -6.57 11.98
C SER A 115 17.36 -6.35 13.04
N LEU A 116 16.96 -6.47 14.30
CA LEU A 116 17.82 -6.52 15.48
C LEU A 116 18.78 -7.72 15.40
N HIS A 117 20.02 -7.52 15.00
CA HIS A 117 21.23 -8.24 15.41
C HIS A 117 22.40 -7.93 14.45
N ASN A 118 23.34 -7.16 14.96
CA ASN A 118 24.62 -6.72 14.38
C ASN A 118 24.57 -5.45 13.50
N PRO A 119 25.08 -4.28 13.99
CA PRO A 119 24.61 -2.98 13.51
C PRO A 119 25.06 -2.53 12.13
N ASP A 120 26.29 -2.80 11.67
CA ASP A 120 26.80 -1.97 10.56
C ASP A 120 26.74 -2.60 9.16
N GLU A 121 27.14 -3.85 8.96
CA GLU A 121 27.16 -4.44 7.62
C GLU A 121 25.76 -4.90 7.17
N ARG A 122 24.97 -5.48 8.07
CA ARG A 122 23.61 -5.93 7.74
C ARG A 122 22.66 -4.76 7.47
N LYS A 123 22.80 -3.64 8.21
CA LYS A 123 22.04 -2.41 7.93
C LYS A 123 22.38 -1.84 6.57
N ARG A 124 23.64 -1.85 6.16
CA ARG A 124 24.06 -1.40 4.83
C ARG A 124 23.51 -2.31 3.74
N LEU A 125 23.56 -3.63 3.93
CA LEU A 125 23.05 -4.60 2.96
C LEU A 125 21.51 -4.51 2.85
N ALA A 126 20.79 -4.44 3.97
CA ALA A 126 19.34 -4.26 4.00
C ALA A 126 18.95 -2.95 3.31
N LYS A 127 19.60 -1.84 3.64
CA LYS A 127 19.35 -0.54 3.00
C LYS A 127 19.62 -0.60 1.49
N HIS A 128 20.68 -1.27 1.05
CA HIS A 128 20.97 -1.41 -0.37
C HIS A 128 19.92 -2.26 -1.09
N THR A 129 19.44 -3.31 -0.46
CA THR A 129 18.36 -4.17 -0.99
C THR A 129 17.05 -3.40 -1.10
N ASP A 130 16.70 -2.62 -0.07
CA ASP A 130 15.52 -1.76 -0.08
C ASP A 130 15.60 -0.71 -1.20
N MET A 131 16.75 -0.05 -1.37
CA MET A 131 16.94 0.95 -2.41
C MET A 131 16.79 0.36 -3.81
N LEU A 132 17.39 -0.82 -4.08
CA LEU A 132 17.24 -1.50 -5.37
C LEU A 132 15.78 -1.90 -5.64
N PHE A 133 15.06 -2.38 -4.63
CA PHE A 133 13.64 -2.66 -4.76
C PHE A 133 12.85 -1.41 -5.16
N PHE A 134 13.11 -0.27 -4.50
CA PHE A 134 12.40 0.97 -4.82
C PHE A 134 12.79 1.53 -6.19
N GLU A 135 14.04 1.41 -6.65
CA GLU A 135 14.42 1.76 -8.02
C GLU A 135 13.58 1.00 -9.05
N LYS A 136 13.45 -0.31 -8.87
CA LYS A 136 12.64 -1.16 -9.74
C LYS A 136 11.14 -0.81 -9.64
N LEU A 137 10.62 -0.60 -8.43
CA LEU A 137 9.23 -0.23 -8.19
C LEU A 137 8.89 1.10 -8.87
N LEU A 138 9.70 2.14 -8.68
CA LEU A 138 9.47 3.44 -9.28
C LEU A 138 9.61 3.42 -10.80
N SER A 139 10.54 2.62 -11.33
CA SER A 139 10.65 2.39 -12.78
C SER A 139 9.39 1.73 -13.33
N PHE A 140 8.89 0.68 -12.69
CA PHE A 140 7.67 -0.01 -13.06
C PHE A 140 6.46 0.96 -13.01
N VAL A 141 6.32 1.69 -11.90
CA VAL A 141 5.24 2.69 -11.73
C VAL A 141 5.29 3.74 -12.84
N SER A 142 6.46 4.29 -13.14
CA SER A 142 6.62 5.29 -14.22
C SER A 142 6.15 4.76 -15.57
N GLN A 143 6.37 3.47 -15.86
CA GLN A 143 6.00 2.86 -17.14
C GLN A 143 4.51 2.48 -17.20
N HIS A 144 3.94 1.99 -16.11
CA HIS A 144 2.61 1.36 -16.11
C HIS A 144 1.52 2.19 -15.44
N LEU A 145 1.84 3.31 -14.78
CA LEU A 145 0.85 4.26 -14.29
C LEU A 145 0.25 5.06 -15.46
N ALA A 146 -1.06 5.22 -15.47
CA ALA A 146 -1.73 6.11 -16.43
C ALA A 146 -1.26 7.56 -16.24
N GLU A 147 -1.38 8.39 -17.30
CA GLU A 147 -0.91 9.78 -17.27
C GLU A 147 -1.53 10.59 -16.12
N ASN A 148 -2.80 10.41 -15.87
CA ASN A 148 -3.53 11.02 -14.75
C ASN A 148 -3.69 10.06 -13.57
N GLY A 149 -2.98 8.92 -13.56
CA GLY A 149 -3.07 7.92 -12.51
C GLY A 149 -2.35 8.34 -11.23
N GLN A 150 -2.57 7.56 -10.18
CA GLN A 150 -1.91 7.77 -8.89
C GLN A 150 -1.27 6.48 -8.38
N PHE A 151 -0.03 6.56 -7.96
CA PHE A 151 0.63 5.53 -7.16
C PHE A 151 0.50 5.88 -5.69
N ARG A 152 0.00 4.97 -4.86
CA ARG A 152 -0.11 5.16 -3.42
C ARG A 152 0.70 4.12 -2.68
N CYS A 153 1.54 4.58 -1.77
CA CYS A 153 2.35 3.70 -0.92
C CYS A 153 2.40 4.22 0.51
N ILE A 154 2.54 3.30 1.46
CA ILE A 154 2.80 3.63 2.85
C ILE A 154 4.26 3.36 3.16
N LEU A 155 4.94 4.32 3.80
CA LEU A 155 6.38 4.32 4.03
C LEU A 155 6.70 4.76 5.46
N PRO A 156 7.79 4.26 6.09
CA PRO A 156 8.35 4.92 7.26
C PRO A 156 8.68 6.38 6.94
N ALA A 157 8.30 7.32 7.82
CA ALA A 157 8.37 8.76 7.52
C ALA A 157 9.78 9.22 7.15
N VAL A 158 10.78 8.82 7.94
CA VAL A 158 12.20 9.17 7.69
C VAL A 158 12.69 8.62 6.36
N PHE A 159 12.34 7.36 6.03
CA PHE A 159 12.75 6.74 4.77
C PHE A 159 12.08 7.40 3.55
N ALA A 160 10.85 7.81 3.69
CA ALA A 160 10.14 8.55 2.65
C ALA A 160 10.88 9.86 2.31
N ASP A 161 11.20 10.67 3.33
CA ASP A 161 11.79 11.99 3.15
C ASP A 161 13.26 11.92 2.70
N ASP A 162 14.06 11.05 3.33
CA ASP A 162 15.51 11.04 3.15
C ASP A 162 15.94 10.29 1.88
N GLU A 163 15.17 9.28 1.45
CA GLU A 163 15.58 8.39 0.37
C GLU A 163 14.64 8.46 -0.83
N ILE A 164 13.34 8.17 -0.62
CA ILE A 164 12.42 8.01 -1.75
C ILE A 164 12.11 9.35 -2.44
N ALA A 165 11.99 10.45 -1.67
CA ALA A 165 11.77 11.77 -2.24
C ALA A 165 12.85 12.16 -3.26
N LEU A 166 14.11 11.78 -3.00
CA LEU A 166 15.26 12.07 -3.86
C LEU A 166 15.28 11.23 -5.15
N MET A 167 14.60 10.08 -5.14
CA MET A 167 14.56 9.18 -6.29
C MET A 167 13.47 9.56 -7.30
N LEU A 168 12.31 10.03 -6.83
CA LEU A 168 11.13 10.27 -7.65
C LEU A 168 11.38 11.07 -8.94
N PRO A 169 12.13 12.19 -8.91
CA PRO A 169 12.36 12.99 -10.11
C PRO A 169 13.07 12.24 -11.25
N ARG A 170 13.90 11.25 -10.93
CA ARG A 170 14.60 10.43 -11.94
C ARG A 170 13.65 9.59 -12.78
N TYR A 171 12.44 9.32 -12.25
CA TYR A 171 11.39 8.54 -12.90
C TYR A 171 10.24 9.41 -13.43
N GLY A 172 10.38 10.74 -13.38
CA GLY A 172 9.31 11.67 -13.77
C GLY A 172 8.09 11.58 -12.84
N LEU A 173 8.31 11.28 -11.58
CA LEU A 173 7.27 11.11 -10.56
C LEU A 173 7.35 12.22 -9.51
N PHE A 174 6.19 12.63 -8.99
CA PHE A 174 6.06 13.75 -8.05
C PHE A 174 5.07 13.40 -6.94
N VAL A 175 5.40 13.72 -5.69
CA VAL A 175 4.46 13.62 -4.58
C VAL A 175 3.39 14.69 -4.74
N GLN A 176 2.15 14.27 -4.80
CA GLN A 176 0.98 15.15 -4.98
C GLN A 176 0.16 15.27 -3.70
N THR A 177 0.08 14.18 -2.94
CA THR A 177 -0.59 14.14 -1.64
C THR A 177 0.26 13.40 -0.62
N GLU A 178 0.23 13.88 0.61
CA GLU A 178 0.92 13.29 1.74
C GLU A 178 -0.03 13.20 2.94
N MET A 179 -0.10 12.03 3.54
CA MET A 179 -0.79 11.83 4.81
C MET A 179 0.24 11.41 5.86
N CYS A 180 0.52 12.30 6.80
CA CYS A 180 1.44 12.08 7.92
C CYS A 180 0.71 11.39 9.08
N ILE A 181 1.25 10.28 9.57
CA ILE A 181 0.62 9.45 10.60
C ILE A 181 1.55 9.34 11.79
N SER A 182 1.11 9.79 12.96
CA SER A 182 1.80 9.63 14.24
C SER A 182 1.10 8.60 15.14
N SER A 183 1.78 8.08 16.15
CA SER A 183 1.14 7.22 17.16
C SER A 183 0.19 8.02 18.04
N PHE A 184 0.65 9.14 18.57
CA PHE A 184 -0.15 10.05 19.40
C PHE A 184 -0.07 11.49 18.88
N GLY A 185 -1.04 12.31 19.29
CA GLY A 185 -1.05 13.73 18.93
C GLY A 185 0.20 14.46 19.46
N GLY A 186 0.77 15.35 18.63
CA GLY A 186 1.98 16.11 18.98
C GLY A 186 3.30 15.36 18.77
N GLU A 187 3.27 14.07 18.43
CA GLU A 187 4.48 13.32 18.08
C GLU A 187 4.85 13.49 16.60
N SER A 188 6.13 13.26 16.30
CA SER A 188 6.60 13.19 14.92
C SER A 188 5.94 12.04 14.16
N PRO A 189 5.67 12.19 12.87
CA PRO A 189 5.11 11.13 12.06
C PRO A 189 6.01 9.88 12.03
N ILE A 190 5.40 8.71 12.21
CA ILE A 190 6.06 7.41 12.09
C ILE A 190 5.87 6.79 10.70
N ARG A 191 4.77 7.15 10.02
CA ARG A 191 4.42 6.70 8.66
C ARG A 191 3.95 7.87 7.83
N LYS A 192 4.16 7.73 6.52
CA LYS A 192 3.57 8.58 5.49
C LYS A 192 2.87 7.72 4.45
N ILE A 193 1.66 8.13 4.04
CA ILE A 193 1.02 7.60 2.85
C ILE A 193 1.15 8.68 1.78
N TRP A 194 1.89 8.36 0.73
CA TRP A 194 2.05 9.25 -0.42
C TRP A 194 1.10 8.89 -1.56
N GLY A 195 0.55 9.91 -2.19
CA GLY A 195 -0.05 9.84 -3.51
C GLY A 195 0.89 10.49 -4.50
N ILE A 196 1.43 9.68 -5.41
CA ILE A 196 2.48 10.04 -6.36
C ILE A 196 1.88 9.97 -7.76
N GLY A 197 2.17 10.95 -8.60
CA GLY A 197 1.71 10.99 -10.00
C GLY A 197 2.80 11.52 -10.93
N LYS A 198 2.51 11.51 -12.23
CA LYS A 198 3.43 11.99 -13.29
C LYS A 198 3.45 13.50 -13.43
N GLN A 199 2.46 14.19 -12.92
CA GLN A 199 2.35 15.65 -13.05
C GLN A 199 2.79 16.33 -11.76
N ALA A 200 3.70 17.30 -11.87
CA ALA A 200 4.05 18.16 -10.76
C ALA A 200 2.87 19.08 -10.41
N GLN A 201 2.50 19.10 -9.12
CA GLN A 201 1.46 19.98 -8.60
C GLN A 201 1.78 20.38 -7.14
N SER A 202 1.04 21.34 -6.60
CA SER A 202 1.19 21.72 -5.19
C SER A 202 0.89 20.54 -4.27
N LEU A 203 1.80 20.22 -3.36
CA LEU A 203 1.65 19.18 -2.36
C LEU A 203 0.48 19.49 -1.42
N ARG A 204 -0.42 18.55 -1.26
CA ARG A 204 -1.48 18.59 -0.24
C ARG A 204 -1.11 17.65 0.91
N THR A 205 -0.94 18.22 2.10
CA THR A 205 -0.56 17.46 3.29
C THR A 205 -1.72 17.39 4.27
N GLU A 206 -1.98 16.20 4.76
CA GLU A 206 -2.90 15.92 5.86
C GLU A 206 -2.13 15.20 6.97
N SER A 207 -2.61 15.30 8.21
CA SER A 207 -1.99 14.60 9.33
C SER A 207 -3.03 14.15 10.34
N PHE A 208 -2.79 13.00 10.97
CA PHE A 208 -3.56 12.52 12.11
C PHE A 208 -2.73 11.60 13.00
N ALA A 209 -3.19 11.41 14.25
CA ALA A 209 -2.65 10.42 15.15
C ALA A 209 -3.56 9.18 15.18
N ILE A 210 -2.98 7.98 15.35
CA ILE A 210 -3.73 6.73 15.47
C ILE A 210 -4.51 6.72 16.79
N TYR A 211 -3.85 7.10 17.89
CA TYR A 211 -4.41 7.07 19.23
C TYR A 211 -4.60 8.46 19.81
N ALA A 212 -5.76 8.69 20.43
CA ALA A 212 -6.00 9.84 21.29
C ALA A 212 -5.31 9.62 22.65
N GLU A 213 -5.46 8.39 23.18
CA GLU A 213 -4.83 7.89 24.40
C GLU A 213 -4.53 6.41 24.22
N LYS A 214 -3.76 5.81 25.16
CA LYS A 214 -3.44 4.38 25.10
C LYS A 214 -4.71 3.51 25.00
N GLY A 215 -4.83 2.83 23.86
CA GLY A 215 -5.98 1.96 23.57
C GLY A 215 -7.24 2.66 23.06
N ILE A 216 -7.20 3.99 22.91
CA ILE A 216 -8.33 4.79 22.38
C ILE A 216 -7.94 5.38 21.02
N TYR A 217 -8.60 4.90 19.96
CA TYR A 217 -8.39 5.41 18.61
C TYR A 217 -8.97 6.81 18.41
N THR A 218 -8.28 7.64 17.65
CA THR A 218 -8.78 8.98 17.25
C THR A 218 -9.99 8.88 16.31
N VAL A 219 -10.74 9.98 16.22
CA VAL A 219 -11.86 10.10 15.27
C VAL A 219 -11.40 9.93 13.82
N PRO A 220 -10.32 10.59 13.34
CA PRO A 220 -9.82 10.40 11.98
C PRO A 220 -9.47 8.93 11.65
N TYR A 221 -8.78 8.24 12.55
CA TYR A 221 -8.46 6.82 12.38
C TYR A 221 -9.73 5.96 12.21
N LYS A 222 -10.73 6.17 13.09
CA LYS A 222 -12.00 5.47 13.03
C LYS A 222 -12.75 5.76 11.72
N GLU A 223 -12.83 7.00 11.30
CA GLU A 223 -13.54 7.41 10.07
C GLU A 223 -12.92 6.78 8.81
N ILE A 224 -11.57 6.67 8.73
CA ILE A 224 -10.89 5.98 7.63
C ILE A 224 -11.30 4.51 7.56
N LEU A 225 -11.44 3.83 8.70
CA LEU A 225 -11.68 2.39 8.78
C LEU A 225 -13.17 2.02 8.98
N LYS A 226 -14.03 2.97 9.30
CA LYS A 226 -15.47 2.79 9.52
C LYS A 226 -16.19 2.05 8.38
N PRO A 227 -15.87 2.24 7.09
CA PRO A 227 -16.51 1.47 6.02
C PRO A 227 -16.17 -0.03 6.07
N TYR A 228 -15.13 -0.41 6.79
CA TYR A 228 -14.56 -1.75 6.76
C TYR A 228 -14.69 -2.51 8.07
N PHE A 229 -14.38 -1.87 9.21
CA PHE A 229 -14.26 -2.54 10.50
C PHE A 229 -15.61 -2.67 11.22
N LEU A 230 -15.86 -3.85 11.78
CA LEU A 230 -17.06 -4.12 12.59
C LEU A 230 -17.10 -3.31 13.90
N ALA A 231 -15.93 -2.91 14.40
CA ALA A 231 -15.79 -2.19 15.68
C ALA A 231 -16.05 -0.68 15.58
N PHE A 232 -16.24 -0.12 14.35
CA PHE A 232 -16.38 1.34 14.14
C PHE A 232 -17.69 1.71 13.47
#